data_7359da6ecae0a1e81ba9facd3b4191c8
#
_entry.id   7359da6ecae0a1e81ba9facd3b4191c8
#
_cell.length_a   1.000
_cell.length_b   1.000
_cell.length_c   1.000
_cell.angle_alpha   90.00
_cell.angle_beta   90.00
_cell.angle_gamma   90.00
#
_symmetry.space_group_name_H-M   'P 1'
#
loop_
_entity.id
_entity.type
_entity.pdbx_description
1 polymer ?
#
loop_
_entity_poly.entity_id
_entity_poly.type
_entity_poly.pdbx_seq_one_letter_code
_entity_poly.pdbx_strand_id
1 'polypeptide(L)'
;GAGSDPDLNMKLWNENVRIFQCLGSSKVYHFGSVTIRKKNDKIFRKNQGSLANKIFLLKWGISIKTFKKFYLKAHYIHNDDLKDPKKNIEYYLSIFKDKFSFIYYKLFSSINVK
;
A
#
# COMPACT_ATOMS: atom_id res chain seq x y z
N GLY A 1 -9.89 -6.57 4.24
CA GLY A 1 -10.42 -5.23 4.01
C GLY A 1 -9.53 -4.40 3.11
N ALA A 2 -9.98 -3.20 2.72
CA ALA A 2 -9.17 -2.30 1.92
C ALA A 2 -7.82 -2.02 2.61
N GLY A 3 -6.71 -2.25 1.91
CA GLY A 3 -5.36 -2.03 2.44
C GLY A 3 -4.71 -3.24 3.11
N SER A 4 -5.38 -4.39 3.21
CA SER A 4 -4.78 -5.61 3.79
C SER A 4 -3.58 -6.13 2.99
N ASP A 5 -3.68 -6.14 1.66
CA ASP A 5 -2.61 -6.65 0.81
C ASP A 5 -1.32 -5.80 0.89
N PRO A 6 -1.38 -4.45 0.81
CA PRO A 6 -0.20 -3.63 1.05
C PRO A 6 0.40 -3.80 2.46
N ASP A 7 -0.42 -3.96 3.50
CA ASP A 7 0.04 -4.17 4.87
C ASP A 7 0.79 -5.50 5.02
N LEU A 8 0.25 -6.58 4.44
CA LEU A 8 0.92 -7.88 4.41
C LEU A 8 2.25 -7.79 3.66
N ASN A 9 2.26 -7.19 2.47
CA ASN A 9 3.47 -7.04 1.68
C ASN A 9 4.54 -6.21 2.42
N MET A 10 4.13 -5.19 3.17
CA MET A 10 5.07 -4.40 3.96
C MET A 10 5.65 -5.20 5.15
N LYS A 11 4.84 -6.04 5.80
CA LYS A 11 5.33 -6.96 6.83
C LYS A 11 6.36 -7.93 6.26
N LEU A 12 6.03 -8.58 5.14
CA LEU A 12 6.95 -9.49 4.46
C LEU A 12 8.24 -8.79 4.03
N TRP A 13 8.14 -7.55 3.55
CA TRP A 13 9.31 -6.75 3.21
C TRP A 13 10.22 -6.52 4.42
N ASN A 14 9.66 -6.19 5.57
CA ASN A 14 10.42 -5.98 6.82
C ASN A 14 11.08 -7.27 7.33
N GLU A 15 10.47 -8.42 7.05
CA GLU A 15 11.06 -9.75 7.30
C GLU A 15 12.05 -10.18 6.19
N ASN A 16 12.50 -9.23 5.38
CA ASN A 16 13.45 -9.44 4.29
C ASN A 16 12.99 -10.39 3.19
N VAL A 17 11.69 -10.59 3.02
CA VAL A 17 11.12 -11.32 1.88
C VAL A 17 11.18 -10.42 0.64
N ARG A 18 11.84 -10.90 -0.42
CA ARG A 18 12.07 -10.16 -1.67
C ARG A 18 11.49 -10.85 -2.91
N ILE A 19 11.01 -12.07 -2.75
CA ILE A 19 10.44 -12.87 -3.84
C ILE A 19 8.92 -12.92 -3.67
N PHE A 20 8.21 -12.42 -4.65
CA PHE A 20 6.75 -12.45 -4.72
C PHE A 20 6.36 -13.10 -6.07
N GLN A 21 6.06 -14.39 -6.05
CA GLN A 21 5.74 -15.14 -7.24
C GLN A 21 4.29 -15.58 -7.26
N CYS A 22 3.65 -15.40 -8.41
CA CYS A 22 2.36 -16.03 -8.68
C CYS A 22 2.58 -17.45 -9.20
N LEU A 23 2.03 -18.44 -8.51
CA LEU A 23 2.00 -19.80 -9.01
C LEU A 23 0.96 -19.88 -10.12
N GLY A 24 1.39 -20.11 -11.36
CA GLY A 24 0.50 -20.21 -12.52
C GLY A 24 -0.55 -21.32 -12.43
N SER A 25 -0.28 -22.34 -11.61
CA SER A 25 -1.21 -23.43 -11.29
C SER A 25 -2.26 -23.06 -10.23
N SER A 26 -2.03 -22.00 -9.45
CA SER A 26 -2.96 -21.54 -8.42
C SER A 26 -3.93 -20.52 -9.00
N LYS A 27 -5.09 -20.99 -9.44
CA LYS A 27 -6.15 -20.12 -9.96
C LYS A 27 -7.12 -19.77 -8.83
N VAL A 28 -7.18 -18.49 -8.47
CA VAL A 28 -8.18 -17.96 -7.52
C VAL A 28 -9.16 -17.08 -8.29
N TYR A 29 -10.44 -17.44 -8.23
CA TYR A 29 -11.51 -16.57 -8.75
C TYR A 29 -11.82 -15.48 -7.73
N HIS A 30 -11.38 -14.27 -7.99
CA HIS A 30 -11.72 -13.12 -7.17
C HIS A 30 -13.05 -12.50 -7.64
N PHE A 31 -14.13 -12.85 -6.96
CA PHE A 31 -15.43 -12.21 -7.19
C PHE A 31 -15.41 -10.80 -6.60
N GLY A 32 -14.76 -9.89 -7.34
CA GLY A 32 -14.49 -8.54 -6.87
C GLY A 32 -15.72 -7.82 -6.37
N SER A 33 -15.73 -7.50 -5.10
CA SER A 33 -16.65 -6.54 -4.48
C SER A 33 -18.15 -6.88 -4.59
N VAL A 34 -18.54 -8.15 -4.66
CA VAL A 34 -19.97 -8.56 -4.74
C VAL A 34 -20.77 -7.97 -3.59
N THR A 35 -20.21 -7.95 -2.40
CA THR A 35 -20.84 -7.39 -1.19
C THR A 35 -20.97 -5.85 -1.24
N ILE A 36 -20.13 -5.19 -2.00
CA ILE A 36 -20.05 -3.73 -2.06
C ILE A 36 -20.92 -3.17 -3.20
N ARG A 37 -21.30 -3.99 -4.17
CA ARG A 37 -22.09 -3.53 -5.33
C ARG A 37 -23.53 -3.10 -5.01
N LYS A 38 -24.05 -3.43 -3.83
CA LYS A 38 -25.44 -3.17 -3.43
C LYS A 38 -25.73 -1.81 -2.79
N LYS A 39 -24.74 -0.96 -2.52
CA LYS A 39 -24.93 0.38 -1.95
C LYS A 39 -24.06 1.40 -2.70
N ASN A 40 -24.56 2.62 -2.89
CA ASN A 40 -23.91 3.80 -3.54
C ASN A 40 -22.38 3.82 -3.50
N ASP A 41 -21.78 3.05 -4.40
CA ASP A 41 -20.50 2.39 -4.20
C ASP A 41 -19.28 3.28 -4.39
N LYS A 42 -19.38 4.36 -5.19
CA LYS A 42 -18.21 5.20 -5.50
C LYS A 42 -17.73 5.97 -4.29
N ILE A 43 -18.64 6.54 -3.51
CA ILE A 43 -18.32 7.34 -2.32
C ILE A 43 -17.77 6.42 -1.22
N PHE A 44 -18.43 5.28 -0.99
CA PHE A 44 -17.98 4.31 0.01
C PHE A 44 -16.60 3.77 -0.31
N ARG A 45 -16.33 3.38 -1.55
CA ARG A 45 -15.00 2.90 -1.98
C ARG A 45 -13.93 3.97 -1.85
N LYS A 46 -14.24 5.21 -2.23
CA LYS A 46 -13.32 6.34 -2.09
C LYS A 46 -12.97 6.57 -0.62
N ASN A 47 -13.95 6.53 0.26
CA ASN A 47 -13.74 6.73 1.69
C ASN A 47 -12.94 5.58 2.31
N GLN A 48 -13.25 4.33 1.97
CA GLN A 48 -12.50 3.17 2.46
C GLN A 48 -11.06 3.17 1.95
N GLY A 49 -10.83 3.50 0.69
CA GLY A 49 -9.49 3.62 0.13
C GLY A 49 -8.68 4.77 0.78
N SER A 50 -9.33 5.90 1.04
CA SER A 50 -8.72 7.02 1.72
C SER A 50 -8.32 6.65 3.17
N LEU A 51 -9.21 5.99 3.90
CA LEU A 51 -8.94 5.53 5.26
C LEU A 51 -7.80 4.51 5.30
N ALA A 52 -7.80 3.52 4.40
CA ALA A 52 -6.74 2.52 4.30
C ALA A 52 -5.36 3.16 4.03
N ASN A 53 -5.30 4.15 3.14
CA ASN A 53 -4.07 4.89 2.87
C ASN A 53 -3.57 5.66 4.09
N LYS A 54 -4.45 6.29 4.85
CA LYS A 54 -4.09 7.00 6.08
C LYS A 54 -3.56 6.04 7.15
N ILE A 55 -4.25 4.93 7.39
CA ILE A 55 -3.83 3.90 8.36
C ILE A 55 -2.45 3.34 7.97
N PHE A 56 -2.25 3.02 6.71
CA PHE A 56 -0.98 2.50 6.22
C PHE A 56 0.16 3.51 6.43
N LEU A 57 -0.07 4.79 6.08
CA LEU A 57 0.91 5.85 6.26
C LEU A 57 1.25 6.06 7.74
N LEU A 58 0.25 6.08 8.63
CA LEU A 58 0.46 6.25 10.06
C LEU A 58 1.18 5.05 10.70
N LYS A 59 0.97 3.86 10.17
CA LYS A 59 1.61 2.63 10.67
C LYS A 59 3.05 2.49 10.20
N TRP A 60 3.32 2.77 8.92
CA TRP A 60 4.59 2.45 8.28
C TRP A 60 5.46 3.68 7.95
N GLY A 61 4.94 4.89 8.11
CA GLY A 61 5.64 6.13 7.82
C GLY A 61 5.80 6.47 6.34
N ILE A 62 5.29 5.61 5.45
CA ILE A 62 5.27 5.81 3.99
C ILE A 62 3.89 5.50 3.42
N SER A 63 3.53 6.13 2.31
CA SER A 63 2.25 5.86 1.64
C SER A 63 2.25 4.54 0.87
N ILE A 64 1.07 3.95 0.68
CA ILE A 64 0.91 2.77 -0.20
C ILE A 64 1.45 3.05 -1.60
N LYS A 65 1.28 4.28 -2.09
CA LYS A 65 1.77 4.70 -3.41
C LYS A 65 3.30 4.65 -3.47
N THR A 66 3.98 5.21 -2.49
CA THR A 66 5.44 5.19 -2.38
C THR A 66 5.96 3.76 -2.26
N PHE A 67 5.33 2.94 -1.40
CA PHE A 67 5.69 1.55 -1.23
C PHE A 67 5.55 0.75 -2.54
N LYS A 68 4.40 0.82 -3.19
CA LYS A 68 4.17 0.13 -4.47
C LYS A 68 5.14 0.57 -5.56
N LYS A 69 5.47 1.85 -5.63
CA LYS A 69 6.32 2.40 -6.69
C LYS A 69 7.78 2.01 -6.51
N PHE A 70 8.34 2.20 -5.32
CA PHE A 70 9.78 2.12 -5.10
C PHE A 70 10.22 0.77 -4.54
N TYR A 71 9.40 0.12 -3.74
CA TYR A 71 9.74 -1.15 -3.10
C TYR A 71 9.23 -2.33 -3.92
N LEU A 72 7.93 -2.38 -4.21
CA LEU A 72 7.34 -3.48 -4.97
C LEU A 72 7.52 -3.32 -6.49
N LYS A 73 7.91 -2.12 -6.97
CA LYS A 73 8.02 -1.81 -8.40
C LYS A 73 6.81 -2.28 -9.21
N ALA A 74 5.61 -2.11 -8.67
CA ALA A 74 4.36 -2.69 -9.14
C ALA A 74 3.95 -2.31 -10.57
N HIS A 75 4.69 -1.39 -11.21
CA HIS A 75 4.48 -0.97 -12.61
C HIS A 75 5.40 -1.69 -13.60
N TYR A 76 6.26 -2.59 -13.13
CA TYR A 76 7.21 -3.30 -13.97
C TYR A 76 7.00 -4.81 -13.85
N ILE A 77 7.23 -5.52 -14.93
CA ILE A 77 7.29 -6.99 -14.91
C ILE A 77 8.64 -7.37 -14.32
N HIS A 78 8.64 -8.16 -13.26
CA HIS A 78 9.86 -8.63 -12.59
C HIS A 78 9.99 -10.12 -12.76
N ASN A 79 11.16 -10.53 -13.22
CA ASN A 79 11.59 -11.93 -13.21
C ASN A 79 12.61 -12.21 -12.08
N ASP A 80 13.09 -11.15 -11.43
CA ASP A 80 14.14 -11.22 -10.42
C ASP A 80 13.63 -10.80 -9.04
N ASP A 81 14.42 -11.06 -8.02
CA ASP A 81 14.18 -10.62 -6.66
C ASP A 81 14.06 -9.09 -6.57
N LEU A 82 13.12 -8.64 -5.76
CA LEU A 82 12.98 -7.22 -5.47
C LEU A 82 14.21 -6.72 -4.69
N LYS A 83 14.82 -5.65 -5.18
CA LYS A 83 15.94 -4.98 -4.53
C LYS A 83 15.46 -3.75 -3.79
N ASP A 84 16.24 -3.33 -2.81
CA ASP A 84 15.99 -2.09 -2.09
C ASP A 84 15.81 -0.90 -3.05
N PRO A 85 14.97 0.08 -2.69
CA PRO A 85 14.66 1.19 -3.57
C PRO A 85 15.90 2.01 -3.89
N LYS A 86 16.06 2.38 -5.16
CA LYS A 86 17.09 3.35 -5.55
C LYS A 86 16.72 4.72 -4.96
N LYS A 87 17.63 5.27 -4.16
CA LYS A 87 17.47 6.56 -3.46
C LYS A 87 17.77 7.73 -4.43
N ASN A 88 16.94 7.89 -5.44
CA ASN A 88 16.99 9.00 -6.37
C ASN A 88 16.18 10.22 -5.89
N ILE A 89 16.25 11.33 -6.60
CA ILE A 89 15.52 12.57 -6.27
C ILE A 89 14.01 12.31 -6.13
N GLU A 90 13.44 11.52 -7.03
CA GLU A 90 12.01 11.19 -7.02
C GLU A 90 11.61 10.40 -5.78
N TYR A 91 12.46 9.48 -5.33
CA TYR A 91 12.27 8.75 -4.08
C TYR A 91 12.23 9.72 -2.88
N TYR A 92 13.23 10.61 -2.78
CA TYR A 92 13.29 11.56 -1.67
C TYR A 92 12.12 12.55 -1.67
N LEU A 93 11.67 13.02 -2.83
CA LEU A 93 10.48 13.85 -2.94
C LEU A 93 9.21 13.12 -2.47
N SER A 94 9.08 11.85 -2.80
CA SER A 94 7.96 11.02 -2.35
C SER A 94 7.99 10.81 -0.84
N ILE A 95 9.15 10.49 -0.27
CA ILE A 95 9.33 10.34 1.18
C ILE A 95 9.06 11.67 1.91
N PHE A 96 9.49 12.80 1.36
CA PHE A 96 9.23 14.11 1.95
C PHE A 96 7.73 14.41 2.01
N LYS A 97 6.99 14.17 0.92
CA LYS A 97 5.52 14.32 0.88
C LYS A 97 4.84 13.40 1.89
N ASP A 98 5.29 12.16 2.00
CA ASP A 98 4.75 11.19 2.94
C ASP A 98 4.99 11.64 4.39
N LYS A 99 6.19 12.14 4.73
CA LYS A 99 6.51 12.69 6.06
C LYS A 99 5.63 13.87 6.42
N PHE A 100 5.42 14.79 5.48
CA PHE A 100 4.54 15.94 5.69
C PHE A 100 3.10 15.49 5.95
N SER A 101 2.58 14.58 5.14
CA SER A 101 1.25 14.00 5.32
C SER A 101 1.12 13.22 6.63
N PHE A 102 2.18 12.49 7.04
CA PHE A 102 2.23 11.77 8.30
C PHE A 102 2.08 12.72 9.50
N ILE A 103 2.86 13.80 9.53
CA ILE A 103 2.80 14.81 10.59
C ILE A 103 1.40 15.44 10.64
N TYR A 104 0.87 15.82 9.48
CA TYR A 104 -0.47 16.39 9.38
C TYR A 104 -1.54 15.45 9.97
N TYR A 105 -1.56 14.18 9.57
CA TYR A 105 -2.53 13.23 10.08
C TYR A 105 -2.33 12.88 11.55
N LYS A 106 -1.10 12.85 12.04
CA LYS A 106 -0.81 12.61 13.44
C LYS A 106 -1.32 13.75 14.34
N LEU A 107 -1.26 14.98 13.86
CA LEU A 107 -1.70 16.16 14.64
C LEU A 107 -3.21 16.40 14.53
N PHE A 108 -3.80 16.17 13.36
CA PHE A 108 -5.18 16.59 13.07
C PHE A 108 -6.16 15.44 12.83
N SER A 109 -5.73 14.18 12.91
CA SER A 109 -6.61 13.04 12.71
C SER A 109 -6.87 12.32 14.03
N SER A 110 -8.15 12.06 14.32
CA SER A 110 -8.58 11.25 15.47
C SER A 110 -8.31 9.75 15.30
N ILE A 111 -7.48 9.36 14.33
CA ILE A 111 -7.19 7.95 14.05
C ILE A 111 -6.06 7.48 14.96
N ASN A 112 -6.41 6.74 16.00
CA ASN A 112 -5.44 5.97 16.80
C ASN A 112 -5.10 4.68 16.06
N VAL A 113 -3.90 4.60 15.50
CA VAL A 113 -3.36 3.36 14.94
C VAL A 113 -2.58 2.65 16.05
N LYS A 114 -3.15 1.57 16.56
CA LYS A 114 -2.45 0.63 17.44
C LYS A 114 -1.61 -0.36 16.63
#